data_f04198c640587cde9e08b350640c5f93
#
_entry.id   f04198c640587cde9e08b350640c5f93
#
_cell.length_a   1.000
_cell.length_b   1.000
_cell.length_c   1.000
_cell.angle_alpha   90.00
_cell.angle_beta   90.00
_cell.angle_gamma   90.00
#
_symmetry.space_group_name_H-M   'P 1'
#
loop_
_entity.id
_entity.type
_entity.pdbx_description
1 polymer ?
#
loop_
_entity_poly.entity_id
_entity_poly.type
_entity_poly.pdbx_seq_one_letter_code
_entity_poly.pdbx_strand_id
1 'polypeptide(L)'
;MKLSKLALSLVAALSFSAMAQNLAVVNGKPVPSSRVEALKQQVERSGRPVTPEILAQIKEELIAREIFMQEARKRGLDASEDYKAQLELARQSLLIRELFANFQKKNPVTD
;
A
#
# COMPACT_ATOMS: atom_id res chain seq x y z
N MET A 1 -23.17 29.48 -20.58
CA MET A 1 -23.26 28.17 -21.23
C MET A 1 -21.90 27.60 -21.64
N LYS A 2 -21.01 28.40 -22.20
CA LYS A 2 -19.68 27.92 -22.59
C LYS A 2 -18.82 27.50 -21.39
N LEU A 3 -19.00 28.16 -20.25
CA LEU A 3 -18.25 27.86 -19.03
C LEU A 3 -18.59 26.48 -18.40
N SER A 4 -19.87 26.08 -18.51
CA SER A 4 -20.30 24.79 -17.96
C SER A 4 -19.74 23.60 -18.74
N LYS A 5 -19.58 23.74 -20.07
CA LYS A 5 -18.99 22.71 -20.91
C LYS A 5 -17.49 22.54 -20.63
N LEU A 6 -16.81 23.64 -20.39
CA LEU A 6 -15.38 23.61 -20.01
C LEU A 6 -15.18 22.97 -18.64
N ALA A 7 -16.05 23.27 -17.67
CA ALA A 7 -15.98 22.68 -16.34
C ALA A 7 -16.19 21.17 -16.39
N LEU A 8 -17.14 20.70 -17.21
CA LEU A 8 -17.39 19.28 -17.39
C LEU A 8 -16.16 18.54 -17.98
N SER A 9 -15.50 19.16 -18.95
CA SER A 9 -14.30 18.58 -19.55
C SER A 9 -13.16 18.47 -18.54
N LEU A 10 -13.02 19.46 -17.67
CA LEU A 10 -11.98 19.47 -16.63
C LEU A 10 -12.20 18.34 -15.61
N VAL A 11 -13.45 18.15 -15.18
CA VAL A 11 -13.81 17.07 -14.23
C VAL A 11 -13.53 15.71 -14.83
N ALA A 12 -13.84 15.51 -16.11
CA ALA A 12 -13.56 14.25 -16.80
C ALA A 12 -12.06 13.96 -16.86
N ALA A 13 -11.24 14.98 -17.11
CA ALA A 13 -9.78 14.82 -17.14
C ALA A 13 -9.21 14.43 -15.77
N LEU A 14 -9.71 15.04 -14.70
CA LEU A 14 -9.29 14.72 -13.33
C LEU A 14 -9.66 13.28 -12.96
N SER A 15 -10.85 12.84 -13.33
CA SER A 15 -11.31 11.48 -13.08
C SER A 15 -10.42 10.44 -13.78
N PHE A 16 -10.04 10.73 -15.02
CA PHE A 16 -9.16 9.86 -15.79
C PHE A 16 -7.77 9.74 -15.13
N SER A 17 -7.20 10.85 -14.68
CA SER A 17 -5.90 10.86 -13.99
C SER A 17 -5.95 10.06 -12.70
N ALA A 18 -7.04 10.18 -11.92
CA ALA A 18 -7.20 9.42 -10.68
C ALA A 18 -7.24 7.92 -10.94
N MET A 19 -7.91 7.47 -12.02
CA MET A 19 -7.97 6.06 -12.38
C MET A 19 -6.59 5.48 -12.74
N ALA A 20 -5.73 6.28 -13.39
CA ALA A 20 -4.39 5.84 -13.79
C ALA A 20 -3.47 5.59 -12.61
N GLN A 21 -3.75 6.16 -11.44
CA GLN A 21 -2.92 6.01 -10.24
C GLN A 21 -3.34 4.84 -9.36
N ASN A 22 -4.40 4.14 -9.71
CA ASN A 22 -4.94 3.05 -8.92
C ASN A 22 -4.75 1.72 -9.64
N LEU A 23 -4.38 0.70 -8.86
CA LEU A 23 -4.29 -0.67 -9.34
C LEU A 23 -5.68 -1.23 -9.66
N ALA A 24 -6.64 -0.96 -8.79
CA ALA A 24 -8.00 -1.47 -8.90
C ALA A 24 -8.90 -0.68 -7.98
N VAL A 25 -10.22 -0.91 -8.09
CA VAL A 25 -11.21 -0.36 -7.16
C VAL A 25 -11.98 -1.55 -6.59
N VAL A 26 -11.97 -1.68 -5.26
CA VAL A 26 -12.63 -2.78 -4.55
C VAL A 26 -13.73 -2.21 -3.68
N ASN A 27 -14.98 -2.54 -4.01
CA ASN A 27 -16.17 -2.03 -3.30
C ASN A 27 -16.15 -0.50 -3.17
N GLY A 28 -15.84 0.18 -4.27
CA GLY A 28 -15.79 1.62 -4.33
C GLY A 28 -14.54 2.27 -3.73
N LYS A 29 -13.63 1.48 -3.16
CA LYS A 29 -12.37 2.00 -2.58
C LYS A 29 -11.20 1.72 -3.50
N PRO A 30 -10.42 2.74 -3.85
CA PRO A 30 -9.26 2.55 -4.72
C PRO A 30 -8.12 1.85 -3.99
N VAL A 31 -7.43 0.95 -4.72
CA VAL A 31 -6.19 0.33 -4.26
C VAL A 31 -5.05 1.08 -4.96
N PRO A 32 -4.26 1.87 -4.22
CA PRO A 32 -3.22 2.68 -4.85
C PRO A 32 -2.11 1.82 -5.47
N SER A 33 -1.62 2.25 -6.63
CA SER A 33 -0.50 1.59 -7.30
C SER A 33 0.79 1.61 -6.48
N SER A 34 0.93 2.57 -5.55
CA SER A 34 2.09 2.65 -4.67
C SER A 34 2.25 1.42 -3.79
N ARG A 35 1.17 0.69 -3.51
CA ARG A 35 1.25 -0.56 -2.75
C ARG A 35 2.00 -1.65 -3.51
N VAL A 36 1.94 -1.62 -4.84
CA VAL A 36 2.71 -2.55 -5.69
C VAL A 36 4.20 -2.35 -5.47
N GLU A 37 4.64 -1.10 -5.46
CA GLU A 37 6.06 -0.79 -5.25
C GLU A 37 6.55 -1.21 -3.86
N ALA A 38 5.74 -1.00 -2.82
CA ALA A 38 6.09 -1.38 -1.47
C ALA A 38 6.29 -2.90 -1.34
N LEU A 39 5.36 -3.68 -1.88
CA LEU A 39 5.44 -5.14 -1.82
C LEU A 39 6.54 -5.68 -2.72
N LYS A 40 6.75 -5.05 -3.87
CA LYS A 40 7.85 -5.37 -4.78
C LYS A 40 9.20 -5.22 -4.09
N GLN A 41 9.41 -4.10 -3.39
CA GLN A 41 10.63 -3.87 -2.62
C GLN A 41 10.83 -4.92 -1.53
N GLN A 42 9.76 -5.34 -0.88
CA GLN A 42 9.83 -6.38 0.14
C GLN A 42 10.29 -7.72 -0.45
N VAL A 43 9.78 -8.08 -1.63
CA VAL A 43 10.21 -9.30 -2.33
C VAL A 43 11.68 -9.20 -2.72
N GLU A 44 12.12 -8.06 -3.22
CA GLU A 44 13.52 -7.83 -3.59
C GLU A 44 14.44 -7.95 -2.38
N ARG A 45 14.02 -7.43 -1.23
CA ARG A 45 14.81 -7.52 0.02
C ARG A 45 14.96 -8.97 0.50
N SER A 46 14.02 -9.84 0.15
CA SER A 46 14.11 -11.26 0.49
C SER A 46 15.07 -12.03 -0.42
N GLY A 47 15.69 -11.34 -1.39
CA GLY A 47 16.65 -11.94 -2.31
C GLY A 47 16.00 -12.58 -3.53
N ARG A 48 14.73 -12.38 -3.74
CA ARG A 48 14.00 -12.97 -4.86
C ARG A 48 13.87 -11.95 -6.01
N PRO A 49 14.11 -12.37 -7.25
CA PRO A 49 13.92 -11.47 -8.39
C PRO A 49 12.43 -11.23 -8.63
N VAL A 50 12.09 -10.02 -9.06
CA VAL A 50 10.72 -9.67 -9.44
C VAL A 50 10.57 -9.88 -10.93
N THR A 51 10.03 -11.06 -11.30
CA THR A 51 9.71 -11.42 -12.67
C THR A 51 8.31 -10.89 -13.03
N PRO A 52 7.94 -10.89 -14.33
CA PRO A 52 6.57 -10.53 -14.71
C PRO A 52 5.50 -11.40 -14.03
N GLU A 53 5.78 -12.67 -13.80
CA GLU A 53 4.87 -13.59 -13.12
C GLU A 53 4.71 -13.20 -11.64
N ILE A 54 5.83 -12.90 -10.99
CA ILE A 54 5.81 -12.43 -9.58
C ILE A 54 5.07 -11.12 -9.48
N LEU A 55 5.26 -10.20 -10.43
CA LEU A 55 4.56 -8.93 -10.44
C LEU A 55 3.04 -9.12 -10.56
N ALA A 56 2.61 -10.05 -11.40
CA ALA A 56 1.19 -10.37 -11.53
C ALA A 56 0.62 -10.93 -10.23
N GLN A 57 1.37 -11.81 -9.55
CA GLN A 57 0.98 -12.35 -8.25
C GLN A 57 0.88 -11.27 -7.18
N ILE A 58 1.81 -10.30 -7.20
CA ILE A 58 1.78 -9.16 -6.27
C ILE A 58 0.49 -8.37 -6.44
N LYS A 59 0.10 -8.09 -7.68
CA LYS A 59 -1.13 -7.34 -7.95
C LYS A 59 -2.37 -8.09 -7.48
N GLU A 60 -2.44 -9.39 -7.75
CA GLU A 60 -3.55 -10.22 -7.29
C GLU A 60 -3.61 -10.28 -5.76
N GLU A 61 -2.47 -10.43 -5.11
CA GLU A 61 -2.39 -10.47 -3.66
C GLU A 61 -2.87 -9.16 -3.03
N LEU A 62 -2.50 -8.02 -3.61
CA LEU A 62 -2.91 -6.73 -3.09
C LEU A 62 -4.43 -6.52 -3.18
N ILE A 63 -5.04 -6.99 -4.26
CA ILE A 63 -6.50 -6.93 -4.41
C ILE A 63 -7.17 -7.83 -3.36
N ALA A 64 -6.67 -9.06 -3.19
CA ALA A 64 -7.19 -9.99 -2.19
C ALA A 64 -7.05 -9.43 -0.77
N ARG A 65 -5.90 -8.81 -0.46
CA ARG A 65 -5.67 -8.17 0.85
C ARG A 65 -6.68 -7.07 1.11
N GLU A 66 -6.99 -6.25 0.10
CA GLU A 66 -7.98 -5.19 0.27
C GLU A 66 -9.36 -5.75 0.57
N ILE A 67 -9.75 -6.82 -0.12
CA ILE A 67 -11.03 -7.48 0.14
C ILE A 67 -11.10 -7.98 1.59
N PHE A 68 -10.04 -8.64 2.07
CA PHE A 68 -9.99 -9.15 3.43
C PHE A 68 -9.95 -8.04 4.47
N MET A 69 -9.20 -6.96 4.21
CA MET A 69 -9.15 -5.81 5.12
C MET A 69 -10.52 -5.14 5.26
N GLN A 70 -11.23 -5.00 4.16
CA GLN A 70 -12.57 -4.41 4.20
C GLN A 70 -13.54 -5.29 5.00
N GLU A 71 -13.46 -6.60 4.83
CA GLU A 71 -14.30 -7.53 5.60
C GLU A 71 -13.95 -7.49 7.08
N ALA A 72 -12.67 -7.45 7.42
CA ALA A 72 -12.23 -7.36 8.81
C ALA A 72 -12.74 -6.08 9.48
N ARG A 73 -12.66 -4.94 8.79
CA ARG A 73 -13.18 -3.67 9.29
C ARG A 73 -14.70 -3.72 9.46
N LYS A 74 -15.39 -4.33 8.51
CA LYS A 74 -16.85 -4.48 8.57
C LYS A 74 -17.26 -5.28 9.81
N ARG A 75 -16.47 -6.27 10.20
CA ARG A 75 -16.71 -7.07 11.41
C ARG A 75 -16.21 -6.40 12.69
N GLY A 76 -15.62 -5.20 12.59
CA GLY A 76 -15.12 -4.46 13.74
C GLY A 76 -13.85 -5.01 14.35
N LEU A 77 -13.12 -5.87 13.63
CA LEU A 77 -11.90 -6.50 14.16
C LEU A 77 -10.79 -5.50 14.41
N ASP A 78 -10.75 -4.39 13.65
CA ASP A 78 -9.78 -3.32 13.83
C ASP A 78 -10.05 -2.47 15.07
N ALA A 79 -11.21 -2.62 15.70
CA ALA A 79 -11.55 -1.93 16.95
C ALA A 79 -11.35 -2.83 18.18
N SER A 80 -10.96 -4.09 18.02
CA SER A 80 -10.75 -5.00 19.13
C SER A 80 -9.52 -4.62 19.95
N GLU A 81 -9.55 -4.89 21.24
CA GLU A 81 -8.41 -4.61 22.13
C GLU A 81 -7.19 -5.46 21.75
N ASP A 82 -7.44 -6.70 21.34
CA ASP A 82 -6.37 -7.60 20.89
C ASP A 82 -5.65 -7.04 19.67
N TYR A 83 -6.39 -6.57 18.66
CA TYR A 83 -5.80 -5.96 17.46
C TYR A 83 -4.99 -4.73 17.82
N LYS A 84 -5.51 -3.87 18.68
CA LYS A 84 -4.82 -2.64 19.09
C LYS A 84 -3.51 -2.95 19.81
N ALA A 85 -3.52 -3.97 20.68
CA ALA A 85 -2.30 -4.40 21.38
C ALA A 85 -1.26 -4.94 20.42
N GLN A 86 -1.67 -5.78 19.47
CA GLN A 86 -0.77 -6.34 18.46
C GLN A 86 -0.19 -5.24 17.56
N LEU A 87 -1.03 -4.27 17.18
CA LEU A 87 -0.59 -3.15 16.36
C LEU A 87 0.45 -2.30 17.07
N GLU A 88 0.26 -2.04 18.38
CA GLU A 88 1.21 -1.28 19.18
C GLU A 88 2.56 -2.00 19.27
N LEU A 89 2.55 -3.31 19.50
CA LEU A 89 3.79 -4.11 19.51
C LEU A 89 4.48 -4.08 18.16
N ALA A 90 3.73 -4.21 17.09
CA ALA A 90 4.30 -4.17 15.72
C ALA A 90 4.93 -2.81 15.44
N ARG A 91 4.26 -1.73 15.85
CA ARG A 91 4.77 -0.38 15.68
C ARG A 91 6.09 -0.17 16.43
N GLN A 92 6.16 -0.63 17.67
CA GLN A 92 7.39 -0.54 18.46
C GLN A 92 8.54 -1.29 17.80
N SER A 93 8.28 -2.50 17.33
CA SER A 93 9.30 -3.32 16.66
C SER A 93 9.81 -2.66 15.38
N LEU A 94 8.91 -2.05 14.61
CA LEU A 94 9.30 -1.34 13.40
C LEU A 94 10.16 -0.11 13.70
N LEU A 95 9.79 0.66 14.72
CA LEU A 95 10.55 1.85 15.11
C LEU A 95 11.96 1.48 15.60
N ILE A 96 12.06 0.41 16.37
CA ILE A 96 13.36 -0.09 16.85
C ILE A 96 14.22 -0.54 15.68
N ARG A 97 13.64 -1.26 14.72
CA ARG A 97 14.33 -1.68 13.52
C ARG A 97 14.84 -0.49 12.71
N GLU A 98 14.02 0.53 12.55
CA GLU A 98 14.39 1.74 11.83
C GLU A 98 15.53 2.49 12.55
N LEU A 99 15.49 2.52 13.87
CA LEU A 99 16.57 3.13 14.66
C LEU A 99 17.91 2.44 14.39
N PHE A 100 17.95 1.11 14.45
CA PHE A 100 19.16 0.36 14.20
C PHE A 100 19.63 0.49 12.75
N ALA A 101 18.71 0.48 11.80
CA ALA A 101 19.05 0.68 10.38
C ALA A 101 19.65 2.08 10.16
N ASN A 102 19.06 3.09 10.78
CA ASN A 102 19.57 4.47 10.71
C ASN A 102 20.94 4.58 11.34
N PHE A 103 21.15 3.95 12.51
CA PHE A 103 22.44 3.92 13.18
C PHE A 103 23.51 3.27 12.31
N GLN A 104 23.22 2.14 11.70
CA GLN A 104 24.16 1.44 10.82
C GLN A 104 24.54 2.26 9.58
N LYS A 105 23.59 3.02 9.04
CA LYS A 105 23.85 3.93 7.93
C LYS A 105 24.84 5.02 8.28
N LYS A 106 24.69 5.60 9.49
CA LYS A 106 25.58 6.68 9.98
C LYS A 106 26.91 6.17 10.48
N ASN A 107 26.93 4.94 10.99
CA ASN A 107 28.11 4.34 11.59
C ASN A 107 28.35 2.97 10.95
N PRO A 108 28.74 2.90 9.67
CA PRO A 108 28.93 1.61 9.02
C PRO A 108 30.04 0.83 9.69
N VAL A 109 29.84 -0.48 9.83
CA VAL A 109 30.84 -1.37 10.36
C VAL A 109 31.89 -1.59 9.28
N THR A 110 33.09 -1.12 9.53
CA THR A 110 34.23 -1.33 8.65
C THR A 110 35.18 -2.34 9.32
N ASP A 111 35.37 -3.44 8.64
CA ASP A 111 36.33 -4.47 9.12
C ASP A 111 37.71 -4.23 8.50
#